data_5aa9281e6bc0268fa0a38cbff1e9a0f0
#
_entry.id   5aa9281e6bc0268fa0a38cbff1e9a0f0
#
_cell.length_a   1.000
_cell.length_b   1.000
_cell.length_c   1.000
_cell.angle_alpha   90.00
_cell.angle_beta   90.00
_cell.angle_gamma   90.00
#
_symmetry.space_group_name_H-M   'P 1'
#
loop_
_entity.id
_entity.type
_entity.pdbx_description
1 polymer ?
#
loop_
_entity_poly.entity_id
_entity_poly.type
_entity_poly.pdbx_seq_one_letter_code
_entity_poly.pdbx_strand_id
1 'polypeptide(L)'
;MNHASLFSGIGGFDLAAEWNGWNNVFNCEWEEFPRKVLKHHFPNAKQHEDIKDFNATEYQGRIDVLSGGFPCQDASIAKQYGKGQKGLEGDRTGLWTEMVRAIKEIRPKYVVAENVSNILRTNNGRDWRTILRELDGMGYNAEWRVTRASEIGACHHRSRCYLVAYPNSIRLNAGESFFANVLQEIPQERRLVVGTSASVGVSWESEPIVSGLDDGISKELDGITLPKWRRESIKAYGNAIVPQIA
;
A
#
# COMPACT_ATOMS: atom_id res chain seq x y z
N MET A 1 13.83 -12.83 -2.90
CA MET A 1 13.94 -11.91 -1.75
C MET A 1 12.91 -12.28 -0.69
N ASN A 2 13.20 -11.97 0.58
CA ASN A 2 12.25 -12.11 1.68
C ASN A 2 11.47 -10.80 1.84
N HIS A 3 10.17 -10.88 1.71
CA HIS A 3 9.24 -9.76 1.87
C HIS A 3 8.46 -9.87 3.17
N ALA A 4 8.09 -8.74 3.73
CA ALA A 4 7.14 -8.64 4.82
C ALA A 4 6.30 -7.37 4.68
N SER A 5 5.07 -7.42 5.16
CA SER A 5 4.15 -6.28 5.08
C SER A 5 3.61 -5.85 6.44
N LEU A 6 3.50 -4.54 6.62
CA LEU A 6 2.84 -3.88 7.75
C LEU A 6 1.59 -3.16 7.24
N PHE A 7 0.54 -3.13 8.06
CA PHE A 7 -0.76 -2.57 7.65
C PHE A 7 -1.23 -3.23 6.34
N SER A 8 -1.13 -4.55 6.32
CA SER A 8 -1.14 -5.35 5.09
C SER A 8 -2.46 -5.28 4.31
N GLY A 9 -3.55 -4.87 4.97
CA GLY A 9 -4.87 -4.87 4.38
C GLY A 9 -5.23 -6.28 3.87
N ILE A 10 -5.71 -6.38 2.65
CA ILE A 10 -5.99 -7.68 1.99
C ILE A 10 -4.80 -8.24 1.21
N GLY A 11 -3.58 -7.71 1.44
CA GLY A 11 -2.36 -8.30 0.89
C GLY A 11 -1.94 -7.79 -0.49
N GLY A 12 -2.19 -6.52 -0.80
CA GLY A 12 -1.80 -5.95 -2.10
C GLY A 12 -0.29 -5.97 -2.33
N PHE A 13 0.52 -5.62 -1.32
CA PHE A 13 1.98 -5.73 -1.39
C PHE A 13 2.45 -7.20 -1.39
N ASP A 14 1.78 -8.05 -0.61
CA ASP A 14 2.10 -9.48 -0.53
C ASP A 14 1.87 -10.16 -1.88
N LEU A 15 0.81 -9.79 -2.60
CA LEU A 15 0.53 -10.29 -3.95
C LEU A 15 1.57 -9.79 -4.96
N ALA A 16 1.95 -8.50 -4.89
CA ALA A 16 3.01 -7.96 -5.73
C ALA A 16 4.35 -8.69 -5.49
N ALA A 17 4.66 -8.99 -4.24
CA ALA A 17 5.85 -9.77 -3.87
C ALA A 17 5.81 -11.18 -4.49
N GLU A 18 4.69 -11.89 -4.43
CA GLU A 18 4.53 -13.21 -5.08
C GLU A 18 4.70 -13.14 -6.59
N TRP A 19 4.15 -12.12 -7.24
CA TRP A 19 4.32 -11.94 -8.69
C TRP A 19 5.79 -11.74 -9.10
N ASN A 20 6.61 -11.23 -8.17
CA ASN A 20 8.04 -11.09 -8.35
C ASN A 20 8.84 -12.32 -7.86
N GLY A 21 8.18 -13.40 -7.47
CA GLY A 21 8.82 -14.62 -6.96
C GLY A 21 9.49 -14.42 -5.59
N TRP A 22 9.03 -13.46 -4.78
CA TRP A 22 9.55 -13.23 -3.45
C TRP A 22 8.79 -14.07 -2.42
N ASN A 23 9.44 -14.33 -1.30
CA ASN A 23 8.85 -15.10 -0.20
C ASN A 23 8.23 -14.15 0.83
N ASN A 24 6.92 -14.27 1.06
CA ASN A 24 6.22 -13.56 2.11
C ASN A 24 6.48 -14.21 3.46
N VAL A 25 7.28 -13.55 4.31
CA VAL A 25 7.70 -14.08 5.62
C VAL A 25 6.65 -13.83 6.68
N PHE A 26 6.14 -12.61 6.75
CA PHE A 26 5.04 -12.25 7.65
C PHE A 26 4.19 -11.11 7.08
N ASN A 27 2.98 -10.99 7.63
CA ASN A 27 2.10 -9.84 7.47
C ASN A 27 1.56 -9.39 8.84
N CYS A 28 1.33 -8.08 8.99
CA CYS A 28 0.77 -7.48 10.19
C CYS A 28 -0.45 -6.64 9.83
N GLU A 29 -1.63 -7.05 10.33
CA GLU A 29 -2.90 -6.41 10.01
C GLU A 29 -3.85 -6.47 11.22
N TRP A 30 -4.36 -5.31 11.62
CA TRP A 30 -5.23 -5.15 12.77
C TRP A 30 -6.65 -5.69 12.55
N GLU A 31 -7.20 -5.51 11.35
CA GLU A 31 -8.59 -5.82 11.08
C GLU A 31 -8.81 -7.33 10.82
N GLU A 32 -9.82 -7.91 11.46
CA GLU A 32 -10.10 -9.35 11.39
C GLU A 32 -10.43 -9.83 9.97
N PHE A 33 -11.24 -9.06 9.22
CA PHE A 33 -11.64 -9.46 7.88
C PHE A 33 -10.44 -9.53 6.91
N PRO A 34 -9.60 -8.50 6.78
CA PRO A 34 -8.36 -8.59 6.01
C PRO A 34 -7.45 -9.73 6.44
N ARG A 35 -7.29 -10.00 7.75
CA ARG A 35 -6.49 -11.13 8.23
C ARG A 35 -7.01 -12.49 7.73
N LYS A 36 -8.32 -12.67 7.62
CA LYS A 36 -8.90 -13.90 7.05
C LYS A 36 -8.54 -14.04 5.56
N VAL A 37 -8.56 -12.93 4.83
CA VAL A 37 -8.13 -12.89 3.42
C VAL A 37 -6.65 -13.24 3.30
N LEU A 38 -5.79 -12.59 4.10
CA LEU A 38 -4.35 -12.87 4.15
C LEU A 38 -4.05 -14.34 4.48
N LYS A 39 -4.73 -14.89 5.48
CA LYS A 39 -4.55 -16.29 5.85
C LYS A 39 -4.93 -17.28 4.74
N HIS A 40 -5.94 -16.92 3.95
CA HIS A 40 -6.37 -17.75 2.83
C HIS A 40 -5.37 -17.71 1.67
N HIS A 41 -4.92 -16.52 1.31
CA HIS A 41 -4.05 -16.33 0.13
C HIS A 41 -2.56 -16.55 0.44
N PHE A 42 -2.11 -16.20 1.64
CA PHE A 42 -0.70 -16.28 2.06
C PHE A 42 -0.55 -17.19 3.30
N PRO A 43 -0.93 -18.48 3.22
CA PRO A 43 -0.98 -19.37 4.38
C PRO A 43 0.38 -19.64 5.02
N ASN A 44 1.47 -19.43 4.27
CA ASN A 44 2.86 -19.65 4.74
C ASN A 44 3.46 -18.41 5.45
N ALA A 45 2.85 -17.24 5.30
CA ALA A 45 3.29 -16.03 5.98
C ALA A 45 2.81 -16.04 7.43
N LYS A 46 3.70 -15.74 8.39
CA LYS A 46 3.33 -15.59 9.79
C LYS A 46 2.46 -14.36 9.97
N GLN A 47 1.28 -14.52 10.56
CA GLN A 47 0.37 -13.39 10.81
C GLN A 47 0.63 -12.76 12.16
N HIS A 48 0.64 -11.42 12.19
CA HIS A 48 0.63 -10.59 13.39
C HIS A 48 -0.62 -9.68 13.35
N GLU A 49 -1.16 -9.37 14.53
CA GLU A 49 -2.39 -8.60 14.63
C GLU A 49 -2.10 -7.12 14.88
N ASP A 50 -1.63 -6.78 16.08
CA ASP A 50 -1.35 -5.41 16.44
C ASP A 50 0.13 -5.06 16.25
N ILE A 51 0.37 -4.03 15.46
CA ILE A 51 1.72 -3.51 15.26
C ILE A 51 2.38 -3.05 16.57
N LYS A 52 1.60 -2.64 17.56
CA LYS A 52 2.11 -2.19 18.86
C LYS A 52 2.65 -3.34 19.71
N ASP A 53 2.04 -4.52 19.57
CA ASP A 53 2.45 -5.73 20.28
C ASP A 53 3.46 -6.58 19.47
N PHE A 54 3.72 -6.15 18.23
CA PHE A 54 4.58 -6.85 17.30
C PHE A 54 6.05 -6.73 17.69
N ASN A 55 6.70 -7.85 17.97
CA ASN A 55 8.13 -7.92 18.20
C ASN A 55 8.90 -8.05 16.87
N ALA A 56 9.34 -6.93 16.33
CA ALA A 56 10.01 -6.90 15.03
C ALA A 56 11.47 -7.39 15.10
N THR A 57 12.09 -7.45 16.30
CA THR A 57 13.48 -7.91 16.47
C THR A 57 13.70 -9.37 16.05
N GLU A 58 12.63 -10.20 16.09
CA GLU A 58 12.67 -11.58 15.60
C GLU A 58 13.06 -11.67 14.12
N TYR A 59 12.85 -10.60 13.37
CA TYR A 59 13.07 -10.53 11.92
C TYR A 59 14.32 -9.74 11.52
N GLN A 60 15.15 -9.34 12.50
CA GLN A 60 16.35 -8.55 12.24
C GLN A 60 17.27 -9.25 11.23
N GLY A 61 17.60 -8.54 10.15
CA GLY A 61 18.46 -9.03 9.08
C GLY A 61 17.87 -10.15 8.20
N ARG A 62 16.59 -10.50 8.39
CA ARG A 62 15.92 -11.60 7.67
C ARG A 62 15.02 -11.11 6.54
N ILE A 63 14.68 -9.83 6.52
CA ILE A 63 13.76 -9.21 5.57
C ILE A 63 14.56 -8.35 4.58
N ASP A 64 14.38 -8.63 3.31
CA ASP A 64 14.98 -7.81 2.25
C ASP A 64 14.10 -6.58 1.97
N VAL A 65 12.78 -6.77 1.86
CA VAL A 65 11.80 -5.71 1.56
C VAL A 65 10.75 -5.67 2.64
N LEU A 66 10.61 -4.54 3.32
CA LEU A 66 9.51 -4.25 4.23
C LEU A 66 8.57 -3.25 3.58
N SER A 67 7.33 -3.65 3.34
CA SER A 67 6.31 -2.78 2.76
C SER A 67 5.26 -2.36 3.78
N GLY A 68 4.55 -1.24 3.52
CA GLY A 68 3.44 -0.84 4.37
C GLY A 68 2.65 0.35 3.84
N GLY A 69 1.32 0.21 3.85
CA GLY A 69 0.39 1.31 3.63
C GLY A 69 -0.04 1.92 4.96
N PHE A 70 0.80 2.74 5.58
CA PHE A 70 0.49 3.27 6.90
C PHE A 70 -0.71 4.23 6.86
N PRO A 71 -1.68 4.07 7.78
CA PRO A 71 -2.89 4.88 7.77
C PRO A 71 -2.60 6.37 8.00
N CYS A 72 -3.07 7.22 7.08
CA CYS A 72 -3.06 8.67 7.21
C CYS A 72 -4.49 9.22 7.14
N GLN A 73 -5.34 8.78 8.07
CA GLN A 73 -6.78 9.10 8.02
C GLN A 73 -7.07 10.60 8.19
N ASP A 74 -6.16 11.35 8.77
CA ASP A 74 -6.30 12.80 8.93
C ASP A 74 -5.81 13.59 7.71
N ALA A 75 -5.09 12.96 6.78
CA ALA A 75 -4.67 13.56 5.50
C ALA A 75 -5.64 13.26 4.34
N SER A 76 -6.63 12.39 4.52
CA SER A 76 -7.58 12.02 3.47
C SER A 76 -8.60 13.14 3.21
N ILE A 77 -8.72 13.53 1.95
CA ILE A 77 -9.68 14.56 1.46
C ILE A 77 -11.13 14.19 1.80
N ALA A 78 -11.45 12.89 1.91
CA ALA A 78 -12.80 12.42 2.25
C ALA A 78 -13.30 12.89 3.63
N LYS A 79 -12.42 13.32 4.54
CA LYS A 79 -12.76 13.87 5.85
C LYS A 79 -12.77 15.40 5.93
N GLN A 80 -12.51 16.10 4.86
CA GLN A 80 -12.44 17.58 4.85
C GLN A 80 -13.76 18.29 5.18
N TYR A 81 -14.87 17.57 5.26
CA TYR A 81 -16.19 18.16 5.50
C TYR A 81 -16.59 18.31 6.97
N GLY A 82 -15.65 18.33 7.94
CA GLY A 82 -16.12 18.55 9.30
C GLY A 82 -15.15 18.73 10.46
N LYS A 83 -13.87 18.40 10.36
CA LYS A 83 -12.89 18.62 11.46
C LYS A 83 -11.48 18.80 10.90
N GLY A 84 -10.72 19.75 11.45
CA GLY A 84 -9.37 20.10 11.01
C GLY A 84 -8.43 18.91 10.91
N GLN A 85 -7.51 18.97 9.96
CA GLN A 85 -6.48 17.95 9.72
C GLN A 85 -5.48 17.95 10.89
N LYS A 86 -5.32 16.83 11.56
CA LYS A 86 -4.35 16.66 12.64
C LYS A 86 -2.97 16.13 12.19
N GLY A 87 -2.85 15.73 10.94
CA GLY A 87 -1.59 15.22 10.37
C GLY A 87 -1.01 14.04 11.15
N LEU A 88 0.31 13.99 11.33
CA LEU A 88 1.02 12.96 12.10
C LEU A 88 0.83 13.07 13.63
N GLU A 89 0.14 14.08 14.13
CA GLU A 89 -0.15 14.28 15.57
C GLU A 89 -1.45 13.60 16.01
N GLY A 90 -2.22 12.98 15.11
CA GLY A 90 -3.43 12.25 15.44
C GLY A 90 -3.16 10.83 15.95
N ASP A 91 -4.04 10.27 16.81
CA ASP A 91 -3.89 8.93 17.41
C ASP A 91 -3.65 7.80 16.39
N ARG A 92 -4.06 7.96 15.14
CA ARG A 92 -3.90 6.97 14.06
C ARG A 92 -2.67 7.23 13.18
N THR A 93 -2.04 8.37 13.30
CA THR A 93 -0.79 8.72 12.63
C THR A 93 0.43 8.37 13.47
N GLY A 94 0.23 8.07 14.75
CA GLY A 94 1.21 7.36 15.57
C GLY A 94 1.65 6.01 14.98
N LEU A 95 0.89 5.48 14.00
CA LEU A 95 1.25 4.25 13.31
C LEU A 95 2.47 4.38 12.39
N TRP A 96 2.78 5.59 11.91
CA TRP A 96 4.08 5.85 11.27
C TRP A 96 5.24 5.62 12.25
N THR A 97 5.09 6.05 13.51
CA THR A 97 6.09 5.79 14.57
C THR A 97 6.33 4.29 14.77
N GLU A 98 5.27 3.47 14.70
CA GLU A 98 5.39 2.02 14.77
C GLU A 98 6.10 1.44 13.54
N MET A 99 5.84 1.99 12.36
CA MET A 99 6.58 1.61 11.15
C MET A 99 8.07 1.95 11.29
N VAL A 100 8.40 3.15 11.78
CA VAL A 100 9.80 3.56 12.08
C VAL A 100 10.44 2.63 13.08
N ARG A 101 9.73 2.23 14.15
CA ARG A 101 10.22 1.25 15.12
C ARG A 101 10.53 -0.08 14.45
N ALA A 102 9.60 -0.61 13.65
CA ALA A 102 9.80 -1.86 12.93
C ALA A 102 10.99 -1.78 11.95
N ILE A 103 11.14 -0.68 11.21
CA ILE A 103 12.30 -0.46 10.33
C ILE A 103 13.61 -0.48 11.13
N LYS A 104 13.67 0.17 12.29
CA LYS A 104 14.86 0.19 13.17
C LYS A 104 15.22 -1.20 13.69
N GLU A 105 14.22 -1.99 14.05
CA GLU A 105 14.40 -3.33 14.62
C GLU A 105 14.76 -4.36 13.54
N ILE A 106 14.05 -4.35 12.41
CA ILE A 106 14.25 -5.32 11.31
C ILE A 106 15.49 -5.02 10.49
N ARG A 107 15.78 -3.74 10.22
CA ARG A 107 16.84 -3.29 9.32
C ARG A 107 16.73 -3.89 7.91
N PRO A 108 15.59 -3.74 7.23
CA PRO A 108 15.40 -4.27 5.90
C PRO A 108 16.33 -3.58 4.89
N LYS A 109 16.61 -4.24 3.75
CA LYS A 109 17.39 -3.61 2.67
C LYS A 109 16.59 -2.51 1.97
N TYR A 110 15.30 -2.75 1.78
CA TYR A 110 14.40 -1.78 1.15
C TYR A 110 13.14 -1.59 1.98
N VAL A 111 12.65 -0.36 2.01
CA VAL A 111 11.33 -0.02 2.59
C VAL A 111 10.46 0.53 1.48
N VAL A 112 9.27 -0.04 1.30
CA VAL A 112 8.26 0.46 0.36
C VAL A 112 7.07 0.96 1.17
N ALA A 113 6.81 2.26 1.12
CA ALA A 113 5.68 2.85 1.85
C ALA A 113 4.66 3.46 0.90
N GLU A 114 3.38 3.27 1.20
CA GLU A 114 2.29 3.89 0.44
C GLU A 114 1.46 4.81 1.33
N ASN A 115 1.01 5.90 0.75
CA ASN A 115 0.05 6.79 1.40
C ASN A 115 -0.78 7.56 0.38
N VAL A 116 -1.82 8.25 0.85
CA VAL A 116 -2.56 9.18 0.01
C VAL A 116 -1.66 10.31 -0.49
N SER A 117 -1.81 10.74 -1.74
CA SER A 117 -0.97 11.79 -2.34
C SER A 117 -0.98 13.12 -1.56
N ASN A 118 -2.05 13.37 -0.78
CA ASN A 118 -2.17 14.57 0.04
C ASN A 118 -1.16 14.63 1.21
N ILE A 119 -0.53 13.50 1.60
CA ILE A 119 0.52 13.48 2.64
C ILE A 119 1.65 14.48 2.36
N LEU A 120 1.95 14.71 1.08
CA LEU A 120 2.98 15.66 0.66
C LEU A 120 2.67 17.13 1.05
N ARG A 121 1.39 17.43 1.32
CA ARG A 121 0.91 18.80 1.65
C ARG A 121 0.40 18.94 3.07
N THR A 122 0.17 17.82 3.76
CA THR A 122 -0.36 17.82 5.14
C THR A 122 0.57 18.60 6.06
N ASN A 123 0.00 19.45 6.93
CA ASN A 123 0.73 20.37 7.80
C ASN A 123 1.78 21.21 7.08
N ASN A 124 1.43 21.74 5.90
CA ASN A 124 2.36 22.47 5.02
C ASN A 124 3.62 21.66 4.67
N GLY A 125 3.46 20.35 4.46
CA GLY A 125 4.52 19.43 4.11
C GLY A 125 5.46 19.06 5.27
N ARG A 126 5.13 19.44 6.51
CA ARG A 126 5.93 19.07 7.70
C ARG A 126 5.96 17.58 7.92
N ASP A 127 4.81 16.92 7.78
CA ASP A 127 4.69 15.47 8.00
C ASP A 127 5.58 14.71 7.03
N TRP A 128 5.56 15.07 5.76
CA TRP A 128 6.43 14.45 4.76
C TRP A 128 7.92 14.66 5.08
N ARG A 129 8.30 15.88 5.46
CA ARG A 129 9.68 16.16 5.89
C ARG A 129 10.09 15.38 7.12
N THR A 130 9.17 15.10 8.04
CA THR A 130 9.43 14.24 9.22
C THR A 130 9.72 12.82 8.78
N ILE A 131 8.89 12.23 7.90
CA ILE A 131 9.11 10.91 7.33
C ILE A 131 10.53 10.79 6.72
N LEU A 132 10.89 11.75 5.86
CA LEU A 132 12.21 11.74 5.20
C LEU A 132 13.36 11.87 6.20
N ARG A 133 13.25 12.74 7.22
CA ARG A 133 14.29 12.89 8.26
C ARG A 133 14.47 11.63 9.10
N GLU A 134 13.38 10.94 9.43
CA GLU A 134 13.46 9.72 10.21
C GLU A 134 14.12 8.59 9.41
N LEU A 135 13.83 8.46 8.12
CA LEU A 135 14.50 7.53 7.23
C LEU A 135 15.99 7.87 7.08
N ASP A 136 16.33 9.13 6.82
CA ASP A 136 17.71 9.61 6.73
C ASP A 136 18.50 9.35 8.04
N GLY A 137 17.88 9.66 9.19
CA GLY A 137 18.46 9.37 10.51
C GLY A 137 18.70 7.89 10.81
N MET A 138 18.04 6.99 10.05
CA MET A 138 18.27 5.54 10.10
C MET A 138 19.29 5.05 9.07
N GLY A 139 19.83 5.96 8.21
CA GLY A 139 20.79 5.63 7.18
C GLY A 139 20.16 5.18 5.86
N TYR A 140 18.93 5.62 5.55
CA TYR A 140 18.27 5.37 4.29
C TYR A 140 18.17 6.64 3.44
N ASN A 141 18.49 6.52 2.17
CA ASN A 141 18.01 7.45 1.15
C ASN A 141 16.56 7.13 0.82
N ALA A 142 15.80 8.09 0.32
CA ALA A 142 14.42 7.87 -0.07
C ALA A 142 14.08 8.60 -1.37
N GLU A 143 13.37 7.90 -2.24
CA GLU A 143 12.74 8.46 -3.43
C GLU A 143 11.23 8.26 -3.32
N TRP A 144 10.45 9.12 -3.96
CA TRP A 144 9.01 8.98 -3.98
C TRP A 144 8.41 9.44 -5.30
N ARG A 145 7.26 8.86 -5.61
CA ARG A 145 6.47 9.22 -6.79
C ARG A 145 4.99 9.19 -6.45
N VAL A 146 4.24 10.12 -7.04
CA VAL A 146 2.78 10.03 -7.05
C VAL A 146 2.37 9.30 -8.32
N THR A 147 1.73 8.14 -8.15
CA THR A 147 1.25 7.30 -9.24
C THR A 147 -0.27 7.18 -9.16
N ARG A 148 -0.93 7.21 -10.30
CA ARG A 148 -2.36 6.99 -10.42
C ARG A 148 -2.63 5.58 -10.94
N ALA A 149 -3.68 4.94 -10.41
CA ALA A 149 -4.09 3.64 -10.92
C ALA A 149 -4.41 3.68 -12.43
N SER A 150 -4.95 4.81 -12.92
CA SER A 150 -5.19 5.02 -14.36
C SER A 150 -3.90 5.05 -15.21
N GLU A 151 -2.73 5.31 -14.65
CA GLU A 151 -1.45 5.27 -15.40
C GLU A 151 -1.05 3.83 -15.78
N ILE A 152 -1.62 2.85 -15.09
CA ILE A 152 -1.44 1.43 -15.37
C ILE A 152 -2.70 0.78 -15.95
N GLY A 153 -3.66 1.60 -16.43
CA GLY A 153 -4.86 1.14 -17.14
C GLY A 153 -6.07 0.85 -16.27
N ALA A 154 -6.04 1.13 -14.96
CA ALA A 154 -7.24 0.99 -14.15
C ALA A 154 -8.32 2.03 -14.52
N CYS A 155 -9.59 1.65 -14.41
CA CYS A 155 -10.74 2.52 -14.74
C CYS A 155 -10.96 3.68 -13.74
N HIS A 156 -10.15 3.76 -12.69
CA HIS A 156 -10.24 4.80 -11.65
C HIS A 156 -8.90 5.51 -11.45
N HIS A 157 -8.95 6.76 -10.99
CA HIS A 157 -7.73 7.55 -10.80
C HIS A 157 -6.87 7.11 -9.62
N ARG A 158 -7.43 6.84 -8.46
CA ARG A 158 -6.75 6.44 -7.21
C ARG A 158 -5.28 6.90 -7.14
N SER A 159 -5.08 8.20 -6.92
CA SER A 159 -3.73 8.78 -6.79
C SER A 159 -3.11 8.42 -5.43
N ARG A 160 -1.89 7.88 -5.44
CA ARG A 160 -1.14 7.49 -4.23
C ARG A 160 0.30 7.92 -4.32
N CYS A 161 0.88 8.26 -3.18
CA CYS A 161 2.30 8.51 -3.04
C CYS A 161 2.98 7.20 -2.62
N TYR A 162 3.89 6.72 -3.44
CA TYR A 162 4.77 5.61 -3.12
C TYR A 162 6.15 6.14 -2.79
N LEU A 163 6.75 5.63 -1.73
CA LEU A 163 8.10 5.94 -1.29
C LEU A 163 8.89 4.65 -1.27
N VAL A 164 10.09 4.69 -1.84
CA VAL A 164 11.09 3.62 -1.74
C VAL A 164 12.28 4.17 -0.98
N ALA A 165 12.62 3.53 0.14
CA ALA A 165 13.83 3.85 0.88
C ALA A 165 14.84 2.69 0.79
N TYR A 166 16.12 3.03 0.69
CA TYR A 166 17.23 2.12 0.49
C TYR A 166 18.47 2.62 1.24
N PRO A 167 19.42 1.73 1.65
CA PRO A 167 20.60 2.12 2.39
C PRO A 167 21.39 3.22 1.67
N ASN A 168 21.88 4.20 2.41
CA ASN A 168 22.68 5.30 1.88
C ASN A 168 24.03 4.85 1.30
N SER A 169 24.45 3.62 1.58
CA SER A 169 25.61 2.97 0.93
C SER A 169 25.37 2.64 -0.54
N ILE A 170 24.10 2.53 -0.96
CA ILE A 170 23.73 2.37 -2.38
C ILE A 170 23.79 3.75 -3.01
N ARG A 171 24.77 3.96 -3.90
CA ARG A 171 24.86 5.19 -4.70
C ARG A 171 24.23 4.93 -6.06
N LEU A 172 23.18 5.63 -6.36
CA LEU A 172 22.67 5.73 -7.72
C LEU A 172 23.56 6.69 -8.50
N ASN A 173 23.86 6.39 -9.76
CA ASN A 173 24.58 7.32 -10.62
C ASN A 173 23.71 8.56 -10.88
N ALA A 174 24.35 9.67 -11.25
CA ALA A 174 23.61 10.89 -11.55
C ALA A 174 22.61 10.65 -12.69
N GLY A 175 21.32 10.84 -12.39
CA GLY A 175 20.21 10.60 -13.31
C GLY A 175 19.55 9.23 -13.19
N GLU A 176 20.09 8.30 -12.39
CA GLU A 176 19.41 7.06 -12.03
C GLU A 176 18.39 7.30 -10.91
N SER A 177 17.23 6.68 -11.02
CA SER A 177 16.19 6.69 -10.02
C SER A 177 15.54 5.30 -9.98
N PHE A 178 15.18 4.83 -8.80
CA PHE A 178 14.40 3.59 -8.68
C PHE A 178 13.11 3.63 -9.50
N PHE A 179 12.51 4.81 -9.66
CA PHE A 179 11.31 4.98 -10.45
C PHE A 179 11.56 5.19 -11.95
N ALA A 180 12.76 5.57 -12.38
CA ALA A 180 13.07 5.77 -13.80
C ALA A 180 13.11 4.44 -14.57
N ASN A 181 13.64 3.39 -13.95
CA ASN A 181 13.80 2.08 -14.56
C ASN A 181 12.51 1.25 -14.53
N VAL A 182 11.67 1.43 -13.52
CA VAL A 182 10.41 0.67 -13.37
C VAL A 182 9.48 0.83 -14.58
N LEU A 183 9.43 2.01 -15.21
CA LEU A 183 8.60 2.25 -16.39
C LEU A 183 9.20 1.65 -17.67
N GLN A 184 10.50 1.36 -17.69
CA GLN A 184 11.16 0.75 -18.84
C GLN A 184 11.04 -0.77 -18.82
N GLU A 185 10.95 -1.37 -17.65
CA GLU A 185 10.85 -2.82 -17.47
C GLU A 185 9.42 -3.36 -17.56
N ILE A 186 8.41 -2.50 -17.55
CA ILE A 186 7.04 -2.94 -17.87
C ILE A 186 7.00 -3.30 -19.34
N PRO A 187 6.79 -4.59 -19.71
CA PRO A 187 6.67 -5.00 -21.11
C PRO A 187 5.67 -4.10 -21.84
N GLN A 188 6.00 -3.68 -23.06
CA GLN A 188 5.12 -2.79 -23.85
C GLN A 188 3.69 -3.35 -23.96
N GLU A 189 3.54 -4.65 -23.95
CA GLU A 189 2.26 -5.38 -23.95
C GLU A 189 1.43 -5.15 -22.65
N ARG A 190 2.07 -4.75 -21.54
CA ARG A 190 1.41 -4.37 -20.28
C ARG A 190 1.28 -2.85 -20.09
N ARG A 191 1.87 -2.05 -20.98
CA ARG A 191 1.60 -0.62 -21.04
C ARG A 191 0.25 -0.43 -21.70
N LEU A 192 -0.81 -0.48 -20.91
CA LEU A 192 -2.12 -0.07 -21.37
C LEU A 192 -2.00 1.38 -21.88
N VAL A 193 -2.20 1.54 -23.18
CA VAL A 193 -2.14 2.82 -23.88
C VAL A 193 -3.20 3.73 -23.26
N VAL A 194 -2.77 4.62 -22.39
CA VAL A 194 -3.61 5.72 -21.93
C VAL A 194 -3.71 6.72 -23.07
N GLY A 195 -4.80 6.69 -23.78
CA GLY A 195 -5.14 7.73 -24.74
C GLY A 195 -5.28 7.28 -26.18
N THR A 196 -6.32 6.59 -26.45
CA THR A 196 -7.27 6.72 -27.57
C THR A 196 -8.28 5.61 -27.40
N SER A 197 -9.53 5.85 -27.71
CA SER A 197 -10.66 4.91 -27.69
C SER A 197 -10.49 3.81 -28.77
N ALA A 198 -9.42 3.04 -28.66
CA ALA A 198 -9.17 1.86 -29.45
C ALA A 198 -8.77 0.75 -28.50
N SER A 199 -9.75 -0.05 -28.17
CA SER A 199 -9.71 -1.36 -27.58
C SER A 199 -8.47 -2.15 -27.97
N VAL A 200 -7.52 -2.31 -27.05
CA VAL A 200 -6.62 -3.44 -27.03
C VAL A 200 -6.89 -4.20 -25.74
N GLY A 201 -7.70 -5.16 -25.86
CA GLY A 201 -8.04 -6.39 -25.23
C GLY A 201 -7.33 -6.84 -23.94
N VAL A 202 -7.10 -5.98 -22.98
CA VAL A 202 -7.32 -6.31 -21.57
C VAL A 202 -8.46 -5.43 -21.16
N SER A 203 -9.65 -5.84 -21.53
CA SER A 203 -10.82 -5.37 -20.85
C SER A 203 -10.60 -5.74 -19.39
N TRP A 204 -10.52 -4.74 -18.52
CA TRP A 204 -11.17 -4.87 -17.26
C TRP A 204 -12.63 -5.14 -17.66
N GLU A 205 -12.92 -6.42 -17.95
CA GLU A 205 -14.27 -6.84 -18.20
C GLU A 205 -15.02 -6.46 -16.96
N SER A 206 -15.71 -5.32 -17.08
CA SER A 206 -16.51 -4.69 -16.05
C SER A 206 -15.81 -4.59 -14.68
N GLU A 207 -15.90 -3.44 -14.04
CA GLU A 207 -15.77 -3.38 -12.58
C GLU A 207 -16.26 -4.71 -12.02
N PRO A 208 -15.47 -5.40 -11.17
CA PRO A 208 -15.95 -6.63 -10.59
C PRO A 208 -17.37 -6.32 -10.10
N ILE A 209 -18.32 -7.12 -10.49
CA ILE A 209 -19.79 -7.01 -10.29
C ILE A 209 -20.22 -6.46 -8.90
N VAL A 210 -19.30 -5.96 -8.10
CA VAL A 210 -19.50 -5.25 -6.83
C VAL A 210 -20.25 -3.94 -7.02
N SER A 211 -20.02 -3.21 -8.13
CA SER A 211 -20.78 -1.98 -8.41
C SER A 211 -22.14 -2.25 -9.06
N GLY A 212 -22.25 -3.30 -9.87
CA GLY A 212 -23.53 -3.76 -10.39
C GLY A 212 -24.46 -4.36 -9.34
N LEU A 213 -23.91 -4.70 -8.16
CA LEU A 213 -24.70 -5.17 -7.02
C LEU A 213 -25.35 -4.04 -6.23
N ASP A 214 -24.91 -2.79 -6.42
CA ASP A 214 -25.51 -1.66 -5.70
C ASP A 214 -26.77 -1.13 -6.38
N ASP A 215 -26.90 -1.30 -7.69
CA ASP A 215 -27.99 -0.67 -8.46
C ASP A 215 -29.12 -1.62 -8.89
N GLY A 216 -29.17 -2.87 -8.41
CA GLY A 216 -30.22 -3.75 -8.93
C GLY A 216 -30.43 -5.11 -8.28
N ILE A 217 -29.74 -5.43 -7.21
CA ILE A 217 -30.08 -6.66 -6.48
C ILE A 217 -31.33 -6.38 -5.64
N SER A 218 -32.39 -7.18 -5.90
CA SER A 218 -33.60 -7.12 -5.09
C SER A 218 -33.27 -7.23 -3.61
N LYS A 219 -33.99 -6.50 -2.76
CA LYS A 219 -33.85 -6.57 -1.29
C LYS A 219 -33.92 -8.01 -0.74
N GLU A 220 -34.44 -8.95 -1.51
CA GLU A 220 -34.53 -10.38 -1.21
C GLU A 220 -33.19 -11.10 -1.38
N LEU A 221 -32.35 -10.70 -2.34
CA LEU A 221 -30.99 -11.19 -2.47
C LEU A 221 -30.04 -10.53 -1.46
N ASP A 222 -30.29 -9.27 -1.10
CA ASP A 222 -29.59 -8.58 -0.01
C ASP A 222 -29.83 -9.27 1.35
N GLY A 223 -30.95 -9.97 1.54
CA GLY A 223 -31.24 -10.75 2.73
C GLY A 223 -30.46 -12.08 2.83
N ILE A 224 -29.87 -12.52 1.71
CA ILE A 224 -29.03 -13.74 1.64
C ILE A 224 -27.55 -13.38 1.74
N THR A 225 -27.14 -12.22 1.26
CA THR A 225 -25.78 -11.70 1.42
C THR A 225 -25.60 -11.20 2.84
N LEU A 226 -24.62 -11.71 3.56
CA LEU A 226 -24.26 -11.28 4.89
C LEU A 226 -23.93 -9.77 4.85
N PRO A 227 -24.79 -8.85 5.36
CA PRO A 227 -24.59 -7.41 5.21
C PRO A 227 -23.28 -6.93 5.82
N LYS A 228 -22.81 -7.64 6.85
CA LYS A 228 -21.51 -7.43 7.48
C LYS A 228 -20.37 -7.77 6.54
N TRP A 229 -20.42 -8.92 5.88
CA TRP A 229 -19.37 -9.35 4.94
C TRP A 229 -19.24 -8.39 3.76
N ARG A 230 -20.37 -7.99 3.15
CA ARG A 230 -20.36 -7.01 2.05
C ARG A 230 -19.74 -5.68 2.45
N ARG A 231 -20.12 -5.14 3.60
CA ARG A 231 -19.57 -3.89 4.12
C ARG A 231 -18.07 -3.98 4.37
N GLU A 232 -17.60 -5.07 4.97
CA GLU A 232 -16.18 -5.30 5.23
C GLU A 232 -15.41 -5.48 3.91
N SER A 233 -15.97 -6.18 2.92
CA SER A 233 -15.37 -6.34 1.60
C SER A 233 -15.20 -4.99 0.89
N ILE A 234 -16.24 -4.16 0.82
CA ILE A 234 -16.19 -2.83 0.21
C ILE A 234 -15.12 -1.97 0.90
N LYS A 235 -15.07 -2.00 2.23
CA LYS A 235 -14.06 -1.28 3.02
C LYS A 235 -12.64 -1.79 2.71
N ALA A 236 -12.47 -3.10 2.64
CA ALA A 236 -11.18 -3.74 2.38
C ALA A 236 -10.68 -3.40 0.96
N TYR A 237 -11.54 -3.50 -0.06
CA TYR A 237 -11.19 -3.11 -1.44
C TYR A 237 -10.90 -1.61 -1.55
N GLY A 238 -11.68 -0.76 -0.87
CA GLY A 238 -11.44 0.69 -0.84
C GLY A 238 -10.09 1.08 -0.25
N ASN A 239 -9.55 0.29 0.66
CA ASN A 239 -8.25 0.50 1.31
C ASN A 239 -7.10 -0.29 0.66
N ALA A 240 -7.40 -1.22 -0.25
CA ALA A 240 -6.39 -2.09 -0.83
C ALA A 240 -5.32 -1.31 -1.61
N ILE A 241 -4.09 -1.78 -1.51
CA ILE A 241 -3.00 -1.40 -2.39
C ILE A 241 -3.31 -1.98 -3.79
N VAL A 242 -2.97 -1.23 -4.83
CA VAL A 242 -3.05 -1.73 -6.22
C VAL A 242 -1.77 -2.52 -6.50
N PRO A 243 -1.83 -3.86 -6.61
CA PRO A 243 -0.62 -4.69 -6.65
C PRO A 243 0.25 -4.41 -7.86
N GLN A 244 -0.35 -3.99 -8.98
CA GLN A 244 0.37 -3.65 -10.22
C GLN A 244 1.26 -2.40 -10.07
N ILE A 245 1.04 -1.58 -9.03
CA ILE A 245 1.87 -0.40 -8.75
C ILE A 245 2.89 -0.73 -7.64
N ALA A 246 2.54 -1.66 -6.77
CA ALA A 246 3.35 -2.08 -5.63
C ALA A 246 4.58 -2.85 -6.07
#